data_46557466e572aeb3ecfffd9971710aa6
#
_entry.id   46557466e572aeb3ecfffd9971710aa6
#
_cell.length_a   1.000
_cell.length_b   1.000
_cell.length_c   1.000
_cell.angle_alpha   90.00
_cell.angle_beta   90.00
_cell.angle_gamma   90.00
#
_symmetry.space_group_name_H-M   'P 1'
#
loop_
_entity.id
_entity.type
_entity.pdbx_description
1 polymer ?
#
loop_
_entity_poly.entity_id
_entity_poly.type
_entity_poly.pdbx_seq_one_letter_code
_entity_poly.pdbx_strand_id
1 'polypeptide(L)'
;SFCFRPERGAAVTRCELLAHGEFAAQWTTVELTPAQEDGHVVYRGIFTAPDDVELVWYHFRLSWADGGTSCYGKNGLCAWDAVEPWQLTVYDDTHKTPAWFGRGVTYQIFPDRFCEGVENKPMPFPDRLYQADKHAEPFWQPNEVGGHLNEDYFGGDLKGIQMKLPYLREMGVDYLYLNPIFEAHSNHRYNTADYLNVDPLLGTNEDFETLCAEARKYGIGIVLDGVFSHTGSDSRYFNREGRYGEGDAYRDPNSPYRSWYDFDSRYKDGYRSWWGFETLPEVNEENPSYVEFITGEGGVIDTWLRRGAAGFRLD
;
A
#
# COMPACT_ATOMS: atom_id res chain seq x y z
N SER A 1 7.78 -10.48 28.40
CA SER A 1 7.09 -10.66 29.70
C SER A 1 5.78 -9.90 29.71
N PHE A 2 4.80 -10.41 30.45
CA PHE A 2 3.48 -9.81 30.62
C PHE A 2 3.29 -9.41 32.09
N CYS A 3 2.59 -8.30 32.29
CA CYS A 3 2.23 -7.81 33.61
C CYS A 3 0.74 -7.39 33.58
N PHE A 4 -0.04 -7.96 34.47
CA PHE A 4 -1.41 -7.53 34.71
C PHE A 4 -1.49 -6.87 36.10
N ARG A 5 -2.02 -5.65 36.14
CA ARG A 5 -2.20 -4.90 37.39
C ARG A 5 -3.70 -4.66 37.59
N PRO A 6 -4.34 -5.39 38.50
CA PRO A 6 -5.73 -5.14 38.86
C PRO A 6 -5.89 -3.79 39.57
N GLU A 7 -7.11 -3.26 39.59
CA GLU A 7 -7.43 -2.11 40.41
C GLU A 7 -7.21 -2.41 41.89
N ARG A 8 -6.93 -1.35 42.67
CA ARG A 8 -6.68 -1.49 44.12
C ARG A 8 -7.92 -2.03 44.82
N GLY A 9 -7.77 -3.15 45.52
CA GLY A 9 -8.87 -3.83 46.22
C GLY A 9 -9.65 -4.82 45.37
N ALA A 10 -9.29 -5.01 44.11
CA ALA A 10 -9.88 -6.07 43.30
C ALA A 10 -9.53 -7.46 43.88
N ALA A 11 -10.56 -8.32 44.05
CA ALA A 11 -10.44 -9.63 44.67
C ALA A 11 -10.01 -10.73 43.66
N VAL A 12 -9.00 -10.42 42.82
CA VAL A 12 -8.41 -11.36 41.87
C VAL A 12 -7.56 -12.37 42.64
N THR A 13 -7.82 -13.66 42.47
CA THR A 13 -7.11 -14.75 43.14
C THR A 13 -6.14 -15.48 42.19
N ARG A 14 -6.41 -15.44 40.86
CA ARG A 14 -5.59 -16.03 39.84
C ARG A 14 -5.68 -15.22 38.57
N CYS A 15 -4.57 -15.08 37.88
CA CYS A 15 -4.48 -14.43 36.56
C CYS A 15 -3.71 -15.33 35.61
N GLU A 16 -4.29 -15.58 34.45
CA GLU A 16 -3.70 -16.38 33.38
C GLU A 16 -3.68 -15.57 32.08
N LEU A 17 -2.56 -15.64 31.36
CA LEU A 17 -2.46 -15.18 29.99
C LEU A 17 -2.88 -16.32 29.07
N LEU A 18 -3.84 -16.10 28.20
CA LEU A 18 -4.21 -17.00 27.13
C LEU A 18 -3.71 -16.40 25.81
N ALA A 19 -2.95 -17.18 25.06
CA ALA A 19 -2.38 -16.78 23.79
C ALA A 19 -2.67 -17.82 22.71
N HIS A 20 -2.93 -17.38 21.48
CA HIS A 20 -3.27 -18.23 20.35
C HIS A 20 -2.62 -17.67 19.09
N GLY A 21 -1.75 -18.45 18.43
CA GLY A 21 -1.21 -18.13 17.12
C GLY A 21 -2.29 -18.23 16.04
N GLU A 22 -2.21 -17.46 15.00
CA GLU A 22 -3.21 -17.41 13.91
C GLU A 22 -3.45 -18.80 13.30
N PHE A 23 -2.40 -19.60 13.19
CA PHE A 23 -2.45 -20.96 12.63
C PHE A 23 -2.49 -22.06 13.70
N ALA A 24 -2.48 -21.70 15.00
CA ALA A 24 -2.46 -22.68 16.08
C ALA A 24 -3.85 -23.26 16.33
N ALA A 25 -3.92 -24.59 16.53
CA ALA A 25 -5.17 -25.30 16.81
C ALA A 25 -5.68 -25.08 18.25
N GLN A 26 -4.85 -24.61 19.17
CA GLN A 26 -5.18 -24.54 20.60
C GLN A 26 -4.59 -23.29 21.27
N TRP A 27 -5.25 -22.81 22.33
CA TRP A 27 -4.78 -21.75 23.19
C TRP A 27 -3.65 -22.23 24.09
N THR A 28 -2.57 -21.47 24.15
CA THR A 28 -1.53 -21.60 25.16
C THR A 28 -1.94 -20.84 26.41
N THR A 29 -1.87 -21.46 27.57
CA THR A 29 -2.17 -20.83 28.86
C THR A 29 -0.89 -20.67 29.67
N VAL A 30 -0.63 -19.44 30.13
CA VAL A 30 0.48 -19.13 31.05
C VAL A 30 -0.08 -18.56 32.33
N GLU A 31 0.15 -19.26 33.45
CA GLU A 31 -0.22 -18.75 34.76
C GLU A 31 0.73 -17.64 35.18
N LEU A 32 0.18 -16.49 35.57
CA LEU A 32 0.94 -15.34 36.04
C LEU A 32 1.11 -15.38 37.57
N THR A 33 2.33 -15.18 38.03
CA THR A 33 2.66 -15.21 39.45
C THR A 33 2.38 -13.85 40.11
N PRO A 34 1.68 -13.80 41.26
CA PRO A 34 1.45 -12.57 41.97
C PRO A 34 2.75 -12.03 42.62
N ALA A 35 2.94 -10.72 42.57
CA ALA A 35 4.05 -10.00 43.21
C ALA A 35 3.51 -8.70 43.84
N GLN A 36 4.29 -8.12 44.79
CA GLN A 36 3.96 -6.83 45.38
C GLN A 36 4.87 -5.76 44.79
N GLU A 37 4.28 -4.71 44.21
CA GLU A 37 4.99 -3.55 43.66
C GLU A 37 4.28 -2.26 44.08
N ASP A 38 4.99 -1.36 44.74
CA ASP A 38 4.48 -0.05 45.18
C ASP A 38 3.15 -0.14 45.96
N GLY A 39 3.02 -1.20 46.80
CA GLY A 39 1.81 -1.43 47.58
C GLY A 39 0.60 -1.95 46.78
N HIS A 40 0.84 -2.43 45.56
CA HIS A 40 -0.17 -3.06 44.70
C HIS A 40 0.22 -4.52 44.41
N VAL A 41 -0.79 -5.38 44.26
CA VAL A 41 -0.63 -6.71 43.70
C VAL A 41 -0.51 -6.57 42.18
N VAL A 42 0.51 -7.19 41.59
CA VAL A 42 0.67 -7.35 40.15
C VAL A 42 0.87 -8.82 39.83
N TYR A 43 0.44 -9.25 38.66
CA TYR A 43 0.63 -10.63 38.17
C TYR A 43 1.62 -10.60 37.00
N ARG A 44 2.70 -11.38 37.09
CA ARG A 44 3.77 -11.41 36.07
C ARG A 44 3.98 -12.81 35.53
N GLY A 45 4.28 -12.89 34.23
CA GLY A 45 4.62 -14.14 33.56
C GLY A 45 5.38 -13.92 32.27
N ILE A 46 5.91 -14.99 31.74
CA ILE A 46 6.66 -14.99 30.47
C ILE A 46 5.91 -15.92 29.51
N PHE A 47 5.52 -15.38 28.39
CA PHE A 47 5.09 -16.13 27.22
C PHE A 47 6.25 -16.15 26.23
N THR A 48 6.63 -17.34 25.76
CA THR A 48 7.60 -17.50 24.67
C THR A 48 6.83 -17.47 23.36
N ALA A 49 7.14 -16.48 22.52
CA ALA A 49 6.56 -16.37 21.19
C ALA A 49 7.00 -17.59 20.35
N PRO A 50 6.20 -18.02 19.37
CA PRO A 50 6.61 -19.01 18.37
C PRO A 50 7.85 -18.55 17.60
N ASP A 51 8.58 -19.50 17.04
CA ASP A 51 9.78 -19.21 16.21
C ASP A 51 9.38 -18.76 14.79
N ASP A 52 8.21 -19.15 14.34
CA ASP A 52 7.68 -18.79 13.02
C ASP A 52 7.03 -17.40 13.04
N VAL A 53 7.11 -16.70 11.91
CA VAL A 53 6.44 -15.40 11.71
C VAL A 53 4.93 -15.58 11.69
N GLU A 54 4.24 -15.02 12.68
CA GLU A 54 2.78 -15.09 12.76
C GLU A 54 2.17 -13.97 13.62
N LEU A 55 0.85 -13.85 13.59
CA LEU A 55 0.08 -13.05 14.53
C LEU A 55 -0.34 -13.91 15.72
N VAL A 56 -0.08 -13.43 16.92
CA VAL A 56 -0.50 -14.05 18.17
C VAL A 56 -1.56 -13.17 18.82
N TRP A 57 -2.70 -13.74 19.09
CA TRP A 57 -3.79 -13.08 19.78
C TRP A 57 -3.78 -13.46 21.25
N TYR A 58 -3.92 -12.51 22.16
CA TYR A 58 -3.89 -12.80 23.59
C TYR A 58 -4.89 -11.97 24.39
N HIS A 59 -5.30 -12.52 25.53
CA HIS A 59 -6.08 -11.84 26.56
C HIS A 59 -5.79 -12.47 27.94
N PHE A 60 -6.30 -11.86 29.00
CA PHE A 60 -6.17 -12.39 30.34
C PHE A 60 -7.47 -13.08 30.78
N ARG A 61 -7.33 -14.18 31.51
CA ARG A 61 -8.41 -14.81 32.26
C ARG A 61 -8.16 -14.58 33.74
N LEU A 62 -9.18 -14.07 34.45
CA LEU A 62 -9.12 -13.73 35.87
C LEU A 62 -10.05 -14.64 36.63
N SER A 63 -9.58 -15.17 37.79
CA SER A 63 -10.44 -15.83 38.76
C SER A 63 -10.62 -14.93 39.98
N TRP A 64 -11.83 -14.92 40.52
CA TRP A 64 -12.23 -14.04 41.60
C TRP A 64 -12.41 -14.82 42.91
N ALA A 65 -12.36 -14.14 44.06
CA ALA A 65 -12.51 -14.75 45.38
C ALA A 65 -13.90 -15.40 45.61
N ASP A 66 -14.91 -14.99 44.88
CA ASP A 66 -16.25 -15.56 44.90
C ASP A 66 -16.39 -16.86 44.06
N GLY A 67 -15.31 -17.28 43.39
CA GLY A 67 -15.26 -18.44 42.50
C GLY A 67 -15.64 -18.13 41.04
N GLY A 68 -16.01 -16.88 40.74
CA GLY A 68 -16.30 -16.45 39.39
C GLY A 68 -15.06 -16.37 38.52
N THR A 69 -15.25 -16.31 37.17
CA THR A 69 -14.20 -16.08 36.19
C THR A 69 -14.63 -15.00 35.19
N SER A 70 -13.67 -14.22 34.72
CA SER A 70 -13.88 -13.22 33.66
C SER A 70 -12.67 -13.16 32.76
N CYS A 71 -12.84 -12.59 31.55
CA CYS A 71 -11.75 -12.24 30.65
C CYS A 71 -11.49 -10.74 30.66
N TYR A 72 -10.28 -10.36 30.32
CA TYR A 72 -9.88 -8.97 30.15
C TYR A 72 -9.13 -8.82 28.83
N GLY A 73 -9.70 -8.04 27.92
CA GLY A 73 -9.20 -7.77 26.58
C GLY A 73 -9.24 -6.28 26.24
N LYS A 74 -9.15 -5.93 24.96
CA LYS A 74 -9.23 -4.54 24.48
C LYS A 74 -10.50 -3.83 24.92
N ASN A 75 -11.61 -4.58 24.99
CA ASN A 75 -12.93 -4.10 25.40
C ASN A 75 -13.14 -4.11 26.94
N GLY A 76 -12.07 -4.33 27.71
CA GLY A 76 -12.11 -4.37 29.17
C GLY A 76 -12.53 -5.72 29.75
N LEU A 77 -13.16 -5.69 30.95
CA LEU A 77 -13.63 -6.89 31.65
C LEU A 77 -14.92 -7.41 31.02
N CYS A 78 -14.94 -8.67 30.63
CA CYS A 78 -16.06 -9.27 29.91
C CYS A 78 -16.14 -10.80 30.11
N ALA A 79 -17.17 -11.42 29.55
CA ALA A 79 -17.27 -12.87 29.45
C ALA A 79 -16.33 -13.45 28.39
N TRP A 80 -16.10 -14.78 28.43
CA TRP A 80 -15.19 -15.46 27.49
C TRP A 80 -15.56 -15.26 26.02
N ASP A 81 -16.82 -15.32 25.69
CA ASP A 81 -17.37 -15.22 24.32
C ASP A 81 -17.44 -13.79 23.78
N ALA A 82 -17.17 -12.81 24.65
CA ALA A 82 -17.22 -11.40 24.30
C ALA A 82 -15.84 -10.72 24.30
N VAL A 83 -14.76 -11.45 24.63
CA VAL A 83 -13.43 -10.86 24.75
C VAL A 83 -12.84 -10.48 23.39
N GLU A 84 -12.35 -9.24 23.28
CA GLU A 84 -11.55 -8.77 22.15
C GLU A 84 -10.06 -8.89 22.50
N PRO A 85 -9.33 -9.84 21.89
CA PRO A 85 -7.93 -10.06 22.23
C PRO A 85 -7.02 -8.92 21.69
N TRP A 86 -5.89 -8.72 22.34
CA TRP A 86 -4.79 -7.94 21.77
C TRP A 86 -3.99 -8.77 20.79
N GLN A 87 -3.37 -8.09 19.83
CA GLN A 87 -2.45 -8.67 18.88
C GLN A 87 -1.00 -8.49 19.34
N LEU A 88 -0.21 -9.53 19.21
CA LEU A 88 1.24 -9.52 19.27
C LEU A 88 1.76 -10.02 17.93
N THR A 89 2.58 -9.21 17.26
CA THR A 89 3.19 -9.59 15.98
C THR A 89 4.55 -10.22 16.24
N VAL A 90 4.71 -11.46 15.78
CA VAL A 90 6.01 -12.14 15.68
C VAL A 90 6.52 -11.91 14.26
N TYR A 91 7.66 -11.27 14.10
CA TYR A 91 8.23 -10.90 12.81
C TYR A 91 9.70 -11.29 12.70
N ASP A 92 10.14 -11.50 11.48
CA ASP A 92 11.56 -11.74 11.18
C ASP A 92 12.37 -10.44 11.36
N ASP A 93 13.23 -10.41 12.38
CA ASP A 93 14.02 -9.24 12.71
C ASP A 93 15.24 -9.03 11.80
N THR A 94 15.47 -9.92 10.84
CA THR A 94 16.47 -9.73 9.78
C THR A 94 16.04 -8.64 8.80
N HIS A 95 14.73 -8.47 8.61
CA HIS A 95 14.14 -7.38 7.82
C HIS A 95 14.02 -6.10 8.65
N LYS A 96 15.00 -5.20 8.49
CA LYS A 96 15.01 -3.94 9.24
C LYS A 96 14.22 -2.85 8.52
N THR A 97 13.17 -2.35 9.18
CA THR A 97 12.52 -1.13 8.74
C THR A 97 13.51 0.03 8.79
N PRO A 98 13.67 0.83 7.72
CA PRO A 98 14.54 2.00 7.74
C PRO A 98 14.19 2.96 8.88
N ALA A 99 15.21 3.51 9.56
CA ALA A 99 15.02 4.37 10.74
C ALA A 99 14.20 5.65 10.47
N TRP A 100 14.10 6.05 9.21
CA TRP A 100 13.31 7.20 8.78
C TRP A 100 11.82 6.88 8.61
N PHE A 101 11.45 5.62 8.33
CA PHE A 101 10.07 5.23 8.09
C PHE A 101 9.19 5.50 9.33
N GLY A 102 8.02 6.08 9.09
CA GLY A 102 7.08 6.45 10.16
C GLY A 102 7.48 7.70 10.95
N ARG A 103 8.49 8.45 10.50
CA ARG A 103 8.90 9.74 11.07
C ARG A 103 8.71 10.86 10.05
N GLY A 104 8.42 12.07 10.55
CA GLY A 104 8.26 13.24 9.71
C GLY A 104 6.88 13.34 9.04
N VAL A 105 6.80 14.21 8.03
CA VAL A 105 5.59 14.53 7.30
C VAL A 105 5.67 13.98 5.89
N THR A 106 4.70 13.14 5.52
CA THR A 106 4.50 12.71 4.14
C THR A 106 3.40 13.55 3.49
N TYR A 107 3.70 14.15 2.34
CA TYR A 107 2.76 14.94 1.56
C TYR A 107 2.43 14.24 0.25
N GLN A 108 1.15 13.98 0.01
CA GLN A 108 0.68 13.35 -1.22
C GLN A 108 0.53 14.38 -2.33
N ILE A 109 1.01 14.05 -3.53
CA ILE A 109 0.86 14.88 -4.72
C ILE A 109 0.15 14.07 -5.82
N PHE A 110 -0.93 14.63 -6.37
CA PHE A 110 -1.48 14.24 -7.66
C PHE A 110 -0.74 15.05 -8.74
N PRO A 111 0.22 14.47 -9.48
CA PRO A 111 1.18 15.24 -10.28
C PRO A 111 0.54 16.18 -11.30
N ASP A 112 -0.46 15.69 -12.05
CA ASP A 112 -1.14 16.47 -13.07
C ASP A 112 -1.83 17.75 -12.53
N ARG A 113 -2.22 17.75 -11.25
CA ARG A 113 -2.97 18.83 -10.58
C ARG A 113 -2.11 19.77 -9.74
N PHE A 114 -0.81 19.51 -9.60
CA PHE A 114 0.02 20.21 -8.63
C PHE A 114 0.69 21.45 -9.14
N CYS A 115 1.57 21.31 -10.13
CA CYS A 115 2.33 22.44 -10.71
C CYS A 115 2.83 22.07 -12.11
N GLU A 116 2.58 22.95 -13.08
CA GLU A 116 3.14 22.84 -14.41
C GLU A 116 4.55 23.46 -14.44
N GLY A 117 5.54 22.69 -14.85
CA GLY A 117 6.94 23.15 -15.00
C GLY A 117 7.35 23.30 -16.45
N VAL A 118 6.70 22.57 -17.37
CA VAL A 118 6.95 22.65 -18.82
C VAL A 118 5.66 23.04 -19.53
N GLU A 119 5.64 24.21 -20.11
CA GLU A 119 4.51 24.72 -20.87
C GLU A 119 4.41 24.06 -22.27
N ASN A 120 3.19 24.04 -22.84
CA ASN A 120 2.92 23.60 -24.22
C ASN A 120 3.43 22.19 -24.54
N LYS A 121 3.24 21.25 -23.62
CA LYS A 121 3.59 19.85 -23.84
C LYS A 121 2.79 19.27 -25.02
N PRO A 122 3.43 18.45 -25.87
CA PRO A 122 2.70 17.72 -26.89
C PRO A 122 1.76 16.73 -26.21
N MET A 123 0.51 16.68 -26.69
CA MET A 123 -0.46 15.68 -26.24
C MET A 123 -0.20 14.36 -27.01
N PRO A 124 0.25 13.28 -26.35
CA PRO A 124 0.62 12.05 -27.04
C PRO A 124 -0.58 11.28 -27.63
N PHE A 125 -1.77 11.54 -27.11
CA PHE A 125 -3.01 10.91 -27.56
C PHE A 125 -4.04 11.99 -27.91
N PRO A 126 -4.72 11.87 -29.07
CA PRO A 126 -5.63 12.91 -29.56
C PRO A 126 -6.97 12.97 -28.81
N ASP A 127 -7.30 11.93 -28.04
CA ASP A 127 -8.52 11.79 -27.22
C ASP A 127 -8.38 12.34 -25.81
N ARG A 128 -7.20 12.81 -25.40
CA ARG A 128 -6.97 13.50 -24.13
C ARG A 128 -7.25 15.00 -24.27
N LEU A 129 -7.93 15.58 -23.27
CA LEU A 129 -8.19 17.01 -23.23
C LEU A 129 -7.20 17.72 -22.29
N TYR A 130 -6.40 18.64 -22.85
CA TYR A 130 -5.57 19.53 -22.06
C TYR A 130 -6.34 20.81 -21.70
N GLN A 131 -6.47 21.07 -20.40
CA GLN A 131 -7.14 22.26 -19.89
C GLN A 131 -6.19 23.47 -19.96
N ALA A 132 -6.51 24.40 -20.87
CA ALA A 132 -5.77 25.66 -20.98
C ALA A 132 -6.00 26.57 -19.76
N ASP A 133 -7.23 26.60 -19.26
CA ASP A 133 -7.58 27.27 -18.01
C ASP A 133 -7.27 26.35 -16.82
N LYS A 134 -6.22 26.67 -16.06
CA LYS A 134 -5.81 25.93 -14.87
C LYS A 134 -6.78 26.06 -13.68
N HIS A 135 -7.75 26.97 -13.78
CA HIS A 135 -8.83 27.15 -12.80
C HIS A 135 -10.15 26.54 -13.26
N ALA A 136 -10.17 25.90 -14.44
CA ALA A 136 -11.35 25.19 -14.91
C ALA A 136 -11.76 24.08 -13.93
N GLU A 137 -13.06 23.81 -13.87
CA GLU A 137 -13.58 22.71 -13.05
C GLU A 137 -13.21 21.38 -13.71
N PRO A 138 -12.58 20.43 -12.98
CA PRO A 138 -12.28 19.09 -13.51
C PRO A 138 -13.56 18.33 -13.89
N PHE A 139 -13.44 17.39 -14.82
CA PHE A 139 -14.53 16.48 -15.18
C PHE A 139 -14.81 15.49 -14.04
N TRP A 140 -15.75 15.83 -13.17
CA TRP A 140 -16.13 15.00 -12.03
C TRP A 140 -17.52 14.36 -12.19
N GLN A 141 -18.33 14.88 -13.11
CA GLN A 141 -19.65 14.32 -13.44
C GLN A 141 -19.50 13.12 -14.39
N PRO A 142 -20.30 12.07 -14.23
CA PRO A 142 -20.37 11.00 -15.23
C PRO A 142 -20.90 11.55 -16.56
N ASN A 143 -20.43 10.97 -17.67
CA ASN A 143 -20.96 11.25 -19.00
C ASN A 143 -22.40 10.71 -19.16
N GLU A 144 -23.02 10.90 -20.35
CA GLU A 144 -24.40 10.50 -20.64
C GLU A 144 -24.69 9.00 -20.43
N VAL A 145 -23.66 8.15 -20.47
CA VAL A 145 -23.76 6.69 -20.22
C VAL A 145 -23.28 6.28 -18.81
N GLY A 146 -23.03 7.25 -17.93
CA GLY A 146 -22.65 7.01 -16.55
C GLY A 146 -21.15 6.71 -16.33
N GLY A 147 -20.31 6.83 -17.35
CA GLY A 147 -18.86 6.64 -17.27
C GLY A 147 -18.12 7.93 -16.88
N HIS A 148 -17.01 7.80 -16.15
CA HIS A 148 -16.08 8.89 -15.88
C HIS A 148 -14.95 8.83 -16.89
N LEU A 149 -14.68 9.95 -17.58
CA LEU A 149 -13.71 9.95 -18.69
C LEU A 149 -12.26 9.92 -18.19
N ASN A 150 -11.94 10.64 -17.10
CA ASN A 150 -10.58 10.76 -16.55
C ASN A 150 -9.51 11.17 -17.60
N GLU A 151 -9.92 11.98 -18.57
CA GLU A 151 -9.15 12.34 -19.78
C GLU A 151 -8.80 13.82 -19.83
N ASP A 152 -9.20 14.60 -18.80
CA ASP A 152 -8.86 16.02 -18.66
C ASP A 152 -7.56 16.18 -17.88
N TYR A 153 -6.62 16.92 -18.48
CA TYR A 153 -5.28 17.13 -17.93
C TYR A 153 -5.01 18.61 -17.69
N PHE A 154 -4.44 18.94 -16.54
CA PHE A 154 -4.09 20.29 -16.15
C PHE A 154 -2.59 20.60 -16.32
N GLY A 155 -1.80 19.61 -16.69
CA GLY A 155 -0.43 19.77 -17.11
C GLY A 155 0.61 19.87 -16.00
N GLY A 156 0.26 19.59 -14.76
CA GLY A 156 1.26 19.40 -13.72
C GLY A 156 2.25 18.28 -14.09
N ASP A 157 3.52 18.40 -13.68
CA ASP A 157 4.59 17.50 -14.09
C ASP A 157 5.71 17.38 -13.05
N LEU A 158 6.67 16.48 -13.31
CA LEU A 158 7.82 16.27 -12.43
C LEU A 158 8.68 17.52 -12.29
N LYS A 159 8.81 18.31 -13.36
CA LYS A 159 9.54 19.59 -13.33
C LYS A 159 8.86 20.62 -12.43
N GLY A 160 7.53 20.69 -12.47
CA GLY A 160 6.76 21.55 -11.59
C GLY A 160 6.90 21.14 -10.11
N ILE A 161 6.91 19.84 -9.83
CA ILE A 161 7.20 19.32 -8.48
C ILE A 161 8.61 19.74 -8.05
N GLN A 162 9.60 19.59 -8.92
CA GLN A 162 10.99 20.02 -8.67
C GLN A 162 11.06 21.49 -8.29
N MET A 163 10.36 22.37 -9.01
CA MET A 163 10.34 23.81 -8.76
C MET A 163 9.74 24.15 -7.39
N LYS A 164 8.85 23.30 -6.84
CA LYS A 164 8.19 23.49 -5.56
C LYS A 164 8.93 22.85 -4.37
N LEU A 165 10.08 22.21 -4.56
CA LEU A 165 10.84 21.59 -3.47
C LEU A 165 11.20 22.58 -2.34
N PRO A 166 11.63 23.84 -2.60
CA PRO A 166 11.87 24.80 -1.53
C PRO A 166 10.63 25.07 -0.67
N TYR A 167 9.49 25.29 -1.31
CA TYR A 167 8.20 25.49 -0.65
C TYR A 167 7.79 24.27 0.20
N LEU A 168 7.91 23.07 -0.35
CA LEU A 168 7.59 21.84 0.34
C LEU A 168 8.50 21.63 1.56
N ARG A 169 9.78 21.97 1.46
CA ARG A 169 10.70 21.92 2.59
C ARG A 169 10.36 22.95 3.66
N GLU A 170 10.00 24.16 3.28
CA GLU A 170 9.55 25.19 4.22
C GLU A 170 8.30 24.75 4.98
N MET A 171 7.37 24.03 4.33
CA MET A 171 6.23 23.38 4.96
C MET A 171 6.58 22.26 5.94
N GLY A 172 7.83 21.79 5.98
CA GLY A 172 8.27 20.69 6.84
C GLY A 172 8.03 19.30 6.26
N VAL A 173 7.87 19.19 4.95
CA VAL A 173 7.69 17.90 4.27
C VAL A 173 9.02 17.14 4.24
N ASP A 174 8.98 15.86 4.63
CA ASP A 174 10.13 14.95 4.61
C ASP A 174 10.01 13.91 3.48
N TYR A 175 8.78 13.58 3.08
CA TYR A 175 8.51 12.62 1.99
C TYR A 175 7.41 13.12 1.09
N LEU A 176 7.59 12.95 -0.22
CA LEU A 176 6.54 13.11 -1.22
C LEU A 176 6.05 11.73 -1.64
N TYR A 177 4.79 11.44 -1.41
CA TYR A 177 4.10 10.33 -2.03
C TYR A 177 3.45 10.84 -3.32
N LEU A 178 3.91 10.34 -4.46
CA LEU A 178 3.35 10.67 -5.76
C LEU A 178 2.27 9.65 -6.14
N ASN A 179 1.06 10.11 -6.46
CA ASN A 179 0.11 9.30 -7.22
C ASN A 179 0.79 8.77 -8.49
N PRO A 180 0.26 7.69 -9.13
CA PRO A 180 0.99 6.99 -10.18
C PRO A 180 1.60 7.93 -11.23
N ILE A 181 2.88 7.68 -11.54
CA ILE A 181 3.64 8.44 -12.54
C ILE A 181 3.98 7.64 -13.79
N PHE A 182 3.71 6.33 -13.77
CA PHE A 182 4.01 5.45 -14.90
C PHE A 182 3.11 5.74 -16.09
N GLU A 183 3.58 5.42 -17.29
CA GLU A 183 2.80 5.61 -18.51
C GLU A 183 1.42 4.98 -18.37
N ALA A 184 0.39 5.78 -18.66
CA ALA A 184 -1.01 5.37 -18.61
C ALA A 184 -1.87 6.28 -19.45
N HIS A 185 -3.11 5.89 -19.75
CA HIS A 185 -3.99 6.69 -20.60
C HIS A 185 -4.88 7.64 -19.80
N SER A 186 -5.21 7.35 -18.56
CA SER A 186 -6.01 8.22 -17.69
C SER A 186 -5.17 9.27 -16.96
N ASN A 187 -5.80 10.35 -16.51
CA ASN A 187 -5.15 11.41 -15.74
C ASN A 187 -4.65 10.94 -14.35
N HIS A 188 -5.31 9.95 -13.74
CA HIS A 188 -4.93 9.38 -12.45
C HIS A 188 -3.84 8.30 -12.55
N ARG A 189 -3.66 7.68 -13.72
CA ARG A 189 -2.61 6.69 -14.05
C ARG A 189 -2.64 5.38 -13.26
N TYR A 190 -3.75 5.08 -12.57
CA TYR A 190 -3.90 3.78 -11.92
C TYR A 190 -4.09 2.63 -12.92
N ASN A 191 -4.45 2.91 -14.17
CA ASN A 191 -4.47 1.95 -15.28
C ASN A 191 -3.09 1.88 -15.97
N THR A 192 -2.06 1.45 -15.25
CA THR A 192 -0.68 1.42 -15.73
C THR A 192 -0.56 0.73 -17.09
N ALA A 193 0.06 1.42 -18.04
CA ALA A 193 0.31 0.92 -19.39
C ALA A 193 1.76 0.40 -19.57
N ASP A 194 2.74 1.07 -18.93
CA ASP A 194 4.14 0.65 -18.92
C ASP A 194 4.77 0.99 -17.57
N TYR A 195 5.18 -0.03 -16.80
CA TYR A 195 5.81 0.14 -15.49
C TYR A 195 7.24 0.70 -15.53
N LEU A 196 7.91 0.69 -16.68
CA LEU A 196 9.32 1.06 -16.80
C LEU A 196 9.54 2.49 -17.31
N ASN A 197 8.47 3.17 -17.71
CA ASN A 197 8.52 4.52 -18.24
C ASN A 197 7.60 5.48 -17.48
N VAL A 198 8.11 6.69 -17.26
CA VAL A 198 7.29 7.84 -16.81
C VAL A 198 6.29 8.19 -17.92
N ASP A 199 5.07 8.54 -17.54
CA ASP A 199 4.06 9.07 -18.47
C ASP A 199 4.62 10.33 -19.18
N PRO A 200 4.58 10.39 -20.53
CA PRO A 200 5.14 11.49 -21.29
C PRO A 200 4.60 12.89 -20.93
N LEU A 201 3.39 12.97 -20.38
CA LEU A 201 2.82 14.23 -19.90
C LEU A 201 3.44 14.70 -18.58
N LEU A 202 4.04 13.79 -17.81
CA LEU A 202 4.73 14.11 -16.56
C LEU A 202 6.23 14.39 -16.77
N GLY A 203 6.82 13.87 -17.85
CA GLY A 203 8.24 14.00 -18.16
C GLY A 203 8.87 12.71 -18.66
N THR A 204 10.15 12.56 -18.41
CA THR A 204 10.95 11.38 -18.77
C THR A 204 11.47 10.65 -17.54
N ASN A 205 12.10 9.49 -17.76
CA ASN A 205 12.80 8.76 -16.70
C ASN A 205 13.94 9.60 -16.10
N GLU A 206 14.64 10.37 -16.94
CA GLU A 206 15.71 11.27 -16.54
C GLU A 206 15.20 12.47 -15.73
N ASP A 207 13.99 12.97 -16.02
CA ASP A 207 13.34 14.00 -15.21
C ASP A 207 13.02 13.47 -13.81
N PHE A 208 12.60 12.21 -13.69
CA PHE A 208 12.38 11.55 -12.39
C PHE A 208 13.69 11.41 -11.60
N GLU A 209 14.77 10.96 -12.23
CA GLU A 209 16.10 10.84 -11.61
C GLU A 209 16.57 12.21 -11.13
N THR A 210 16.37 13.25 -11.94
CA THR A 210 16.68 14.65 -11.60
C THR A 210 15.84 15.13 -10.41
N LEU A 211 14.53 14.87 -10.41
CA LEU A 211 13.66 15.21 -9.28
C LEU A 211 14.14 14.56 -7.98
N CYS A 212 14.48 13.27 -8.02
CA CYS A 212 14.99 12.55 -6.85
C CYS A 212 16.33 13.13 -6.35
N ALA A 213 17.25 13.45 -7.27
CA ALA A 213 18.53 14.04 -6.92
C ALA A 213 18.37 15.44 -6.29
N GLU A 214 17.48 16.26 -6.83
CA GLU A 214 17.19 17.58 -6.27
C GLU A 214 16.47 17.48 -4.92
N ALA A 215 15.46 16.61 -4.80
CA ALA A 215 14.71 16.40 -3.55
C ALA A 215 15.62 16.01 -2.38
N ARG A 216 16.63 15.16 -2.62
CA ARG A 216 17.63 14.78 -1.60
C ARG A 216 18.39 15.99 -1.04
N LYS A 217 18.67 17.04 -1.84
CA LYS A 217 19.35 18.26 -1.36
C LYS A 217 18.50 19.01 -0.32
N TYR A 218 17.18 18.85 -0.39
CA TYR A 218 16.23 19.39 0.57
C TYR A 218 15.89 18.41 1.70
N GLY A 219 16.51 17.22 1.73
CA GLY A 219 16.20 16.16 2.69
C GLY A 219 14.81 15.55 2.49
N ILE A 220 14.29 15.57 1.26
CA ILE A 220 12.98 15.04 0.87
C ILE A 220 13.15 13.72 0.12
N GLY A 221 12.50 12.65 0.58
CA GLY A 221 12.41 11.37 -0.11
C GLY A 221 11.21 11.30 -1.05
N ILE A 222 11.32 10.57 -2.16
CA ILE A 222 10.23 10.36 -3.12
C ILE A 222 9.71 8.93 -3.00
N VAL A 223 8.42 8.76 -2.68
CA VAL A 223 7.72 7.48 -2.60
C VAL A 223 6.78 7.38 -3.80
N LEU A 224 6.87 6.27 -4.53
CA LEU A 224 6.04 6.00 -5.70
C LEU A 224 4.80 5.18 -5.35
N ASP A 225 3.78 5.29 -6.18
CA ASP A 225 2.60 4.42 -6.12
C ASP A 225 2.89 3.14 -6.92
N GLY A 226 2.82 2.00 -6.25
CA GLY A 226 3.00 0.67 -6.82
C GLY A 226 1.66 0.01 -7.08
N VAL A 227 1.09 0.26 -8.26
CA VAL A 227 -0.17 -0.34 -8.70
C VAL A 227 0.13 -1.70 -9.33
N PHE A 228 0.28 -2.73 -8.48
CA PHE A 228 0.74 -4.06 -8.93
C PHE A 228 -0.34 -5.12 -8.95
N SER A 229 -1.58 -4.81 -8.56
CA SER A 229 -2.72 -5.74 -8.57
C SER A 229 -3.43 -5.83 -9.93
N HIS A 230 -3.25 -4.84 -10.80
CA HIS A 230 -3.89 -4.76 -12.12
C HIS A 230 -3.08 -3.88 -13.08
N THR A 231 -3.39 -3.96 -14.37
CA THR A 231 -2.85 -3.07 -15.40
C THR A 231 -3.98 -2.36 -16.13
N GLY A 232 -3.66 -1.39 -16.99
CA GLY A 232 -4.61 -0.89 -17.97
C GLY A 232 -4.97 -1.97 -18.98
N SER A 233 -6.23 -2.02 -19.45
CA SER A 233 -6.62 -2.89 -20.55
C SER A 233 -5.87 -2.55 -21.85
N ASP A 234 -5.47 -1.28 -21.96
CA ASP A 234 -4.67 -0.73 -23.05
C ASP A 234 -3.14 -0.78 -22.80
N SER A 235 -2.71 -1.46 -21.72
CA SER A 235 -1.27 -1.61 -21.40
C SER A 235 -0.53 -2.44 -22.45
N ARG A 236 0.79 -2.29 -22.52
CA ARG A 236 1.65 -3.13 -23.37
C ARG A 236 1.61 -4.62 -23.02
N TYR A 237 1.18 -4.95 -21.80
CA TYR A 237 1.10 -6.33 -21.30
C TYR A 237 -0.22 -6.99 -21.71
N PHE A 238 -1.35 -6.30 -21.55
CA PHE A 238 -2.69 -6.79 -21.89
C PHE A 238 -3.14 -6.40 -23.30
N ASN A 239 -3.07 -5.12 -23.64
CA ASN A 239 -3.22 -4.50 -24.97
C ASN A 239 -4.52 -4.84 -25.72
N ARG A 240 -5.66 -4.85 -25.02
CA ARG A 240 -6.99 -5.07 -25.66
C ARG A 240 -7.24 -4.06 -26.78
N GLU A 241 -6.90 -2.81 -26.58
CA GLU A 241 -7.09 -1.70 -27.49
C GLU A 241 -6.08 -1.65 -28.66
N GLY A 242 -5.02 -2.48 -28.61
CA GLY A 242 -4.06 -2.61 -29.71
C GLY A 242 -3.06 -1.45 -29.84
N ARG A 243 -2.76 -0.73 -28.78
CA ARG A 243 -1.86 0.43 -28.79
C ARG A 243 -0.38 0.06 -28.97
N TYR A 244 0.03 -1.14 -28.53
CA TYR A 244 1.43 -1.57 -28.43
C TYR A 244 1.83 -2.66 -29.45
N GLY A 245 1.08 -2.86 -30.51
CA GLY A 245 1.41 -3.86 -31.56
C GLY A 245 1.02 -5.29 -31.19
N GLU A 246 1.87 -6.28 -31.49
CA GLU A 246 1.59 -7.72 -31.31
C GLU A 246 2.31 -8.29 -30.08
N GLY A 247 1.91 -9.50 -29.64
CA GLY A 247 2.52 -10.24 -28.54
C GLY A 247 1.91 -9.96 -27.17
N ASP A 248 0.74 -9.37 -27.12
CA ASP A 248 -0.03 -9.06 -25.92
C ASP A 248 -0.81 -10.24 -25.36
N ALA A 249 -1.18 -10.14 -24.07
CA ALA A 249 -1.93 -11.20 -23.40
C ALA A 249 -3.35 -11.38 -23.92
N TYR A 250 -4.01 -10.32 -24.40
CA TYR A 250 -5.42 -10.36 -24.77
C TYR A 250 -5.65 -11.16 -26.06
N ARG A 251 -4.83 -10.94 -27.09
CA ARG A 251 -5.00 -11.51 -28.43
C ARG A 251 -4.14 -12.74 -28.71
N ASP A 252 -2.95 -12.82 -28.08
CA ASP A 252 -2.02 -13.93 -28.28
C ASP A 252 -2.02 -14.90 -27.09
N PRO A 253 -2.60 -16.12 -27.26
CA PRO A 253 -2.52 -17.15 -26.21
C PRO A 253 -1.11 -17.61 -25.86
N ASN A 254 -0.13 -17.35 -26.73
CA ASN A 254 1.28 -17.71 -26.50
C ASN A 254 2.11 -16.53 -25.99
N SER A 255 1.49 -15.38 -25.71
CA SER A 255 2.17 -14.22 -25.14
C SER A 255 2.87 -14.58 -23.82
N PRO A 256 4.09 -14.07 -23.57
CA PRO A 256 4.77 -14.23 -22.28
C PRO A 256 3.96 -13.63 -21.11
N TYR A 257 3.04 -12.71 -21.41
CA TYR A 257 2.16 -12.07 -20.42
C TYR A 257 0.84 -12.82 -20.23
N ARG A 258 0.51 -13.83 -21.05
CA ARG A 258 -0.79 -14.51 -21.01
C ARG A 258 -1.12 -15.09 -19.65
N SER A 259 -0.14 -15.71 -19.00
CA SER A 259 -0.29 -16.34 -17.70
C SER A 259 -0.39 -15.34 -16.51
N TRP A 260 -0.16 -14.07 -16.77
CA TRP A 260 -0.34 -13.03 -15.76
C TRP A 260 -1.81 -12.74 -15.45
N TYR A 261 -2.71 -13.09 -16.38
CA TYR A 261 -4.13 -12.77 -16.30
C TYR A 261 -4.99 -14.03 -16.30
N ASP A 262 -6.13 -13.96 -15.60
CA ASP A 262 -7.11 -15.05 -15.57
C ASP A 262 -8.19 -14.81 -16.63
N PHE A 263 -8.14 -15.61 -17.69
CA PHE A 263 -9.10 -15.60 -18.79
C PHE A 263 -10.12 -16.73 -18.62
N ASP A 264 -11.37 -16.38 -18.36
CA ASP A 264 -12.47 -17.35 -18.21
C ASP A 264 -13.79 -16.75 -18.69
N SER A 265 -14.59 -17.55 -19.38
CA SER A 265 -15.92 -17.16 -19.88
C SER A 265 -16.95 -16.87 -18.78
N ARG A 266 -16.65 -17.21 -17.53
CA ARG A 266 -17.45 -16.85 -16.35
C ARG A 266 -17.37 -15.36 -16.02
N TYR A 267 -16.31 -14.69 -16.42
CA TYR A 267 -16.18 -13.25 -16.26
C TYR A 267 -16.94 -12.52 -17.36
N LYS A 268 -17.59 -11.42 -17.00
CA LYS A 268 -18.40 -10.60 -17.90
C LYS A 268 -17.66 -10.22 -19.19
N ASP A 269 -16.38 -9.86 -19.06
CA ASP A 269 -15.54 -9.36 -20.15
C ASP A 269 -14.56 -10.42 -20.68
N GLY A 270 -14.73 -11.69 -20.23
CA GLY A 270 -13.88 -12.82 -20.61
C GLY A 270 -12.54 -12.91 -19.86
N TYR A 271 -12.31 -12.03 -18.89
CA TYR A 271 -11.14 -12.02 -18.02
C TYR A 271 -11.48 -11.39 -16.65
N ARG A 272 -10.71 -11.75 -15.63
CA ARG A 272 -10.82 -11.17 -14.30
C ARG A 272 -10.39 -9.72 -14.32
N SER A 273 -11.19 -8.84 -13.71
CA SER A 273 -10.91 -7.41 -13.64
C SER A 273 -11.11 -6.88 -12.22
N TRP A 274 -10.31 -5.89 -11.85
CA TRP A 274 -10.34 -5.25 -10.54
C TRP A 274 -11.71 -4.60 -10.31
N TRP A 275 -12.44 -5.07 -9.30
CA TRP A 275 -13.81 -4.67 -8.97
C TRP A 275 -14.79 -4.73 -10.15
N GLY A 276 -14.52 -5.51 -11.19
CA GLY A 276 -15.37 -5.62 -12.37
C GLY A 276 -15.23 -4.47 -13.37
N PHE A 277 -14.21 -3.64 -13.25
CA PHE A 277 -13.89 -2.61 -14.23
C PHE A 277 -13.13 -3.22 -15.41
N GLU A 278 -13.77 -3.30 -16.58
CA GLU A 278 -13.19 -3.91 -17.78
C GLU A 278 -11.87 -3.26 -18.25
N THR A 279 -11.65 -2.00 -17.88
CA THR A 279 -10.42 -1.27 -18.20
C THR A 279 -9.24 -1.60 -17.28
N LEU A 280 -9.46 -2.43 -16.24
CA LEU A 280 -8.48 -2.78 -15.22
C LEU A 280 -8.35 -4.30 -15.08
N PRO A 281 -7.77 -5.02 -16.09
CA PRO A 281 -7.51 -6.45 -15.98
C PRO A 281 -6.61 -6.74 -14.77
N GLU A 282 -7.11 -7.60 -13.87
CA GLU A 282 -6.42 -8.00 -12.65
C GLU A 282 -5.30 -9.00 -13.00
N VAL A 283 -4.15 -8.86 -12.36
CA VAL A 283 -3.04 -9.78 -12.52
C VAL A 283 -3.07 -10.85 -11.43
N ASN A 284 -2.43 -11.98 -11.70
CA ASN A 284 -2.13 -12.99 -10.70
C ASN A 284 -0.79 -12.64 -10.05
N GLU A 285 -0.85 -12.02 -8.87
CA GLU A 285 0.32 -11.58 -8.10
C GLU A 285 1.20 -12.74 -7.63
N GLU A 286 0.69 -13.98 -7.65
CA GLU A 286 1.46 -15.19 -7.32
C GLU A 286 2.13 -15.81 -8.55
N ASN A 287 1.89 -15.30 -9.77
CA ASN A 287 2.53 -15.81 -10.96
C ASN A 287 4.06 -15.59 -10.93
N PRO A 288 4.89 -16.64 -10.99
CA PRO A 288 6.34 -16.50 -10.80
C PRO A 288 7.01 -15.53 -11.78
N SER A 289 6.56 -15.48 -13.03
CA SER A 289 7.13 -14.55 -14.02
C SER A 289 6.70 -13.11 -13.78
N TYR A 290 5.49 -12.88 -13.24
CA TYR A 290 5.05 -11.56 -12.82
C TYR A 290 5.80 -11.10 -11.56
N VAL A 291 5.93 -11.97 -10.57
CA VAL A 291 6.72 -11.70 -9.36
C VAL A 291 8.15 -11.32 -9.72
N GLU A 292 8.80 -12.09 -10.59
CA GLU A 292 10.16 -11.79 -11.07
C GLU A 292 10.23 -10.45 -11.80
N PHE A 293 9.24 -10.14 -12.65
CA PHE A 293 9.17 -8.86 -13.35
C PHE A 293 9.01 -7.67 -12.39
N ILE A 294 8.23 -7.80 -11.33
CA ILE A 294 8.01 -6.70 -10.37
C ILE A 294 9.17 -6.61 -9.37
N THR A 295 9.60 -7.73 -8.76
CA THR A 295 10.48 -7.76 -7.58
C THR A 295 11.88 -8.29 -7.85
N GLY A 296 12.13 -8.90 -9.01
CA GLY A 296 13.43 -9.47 -9.36
C GLY A 296 14.54 -8.43 -9.57
N GLU A 297 15.77 -8.89 -9.66
CA GLU A 297 16.90 -8.02 -9.99
C GLU A 297 16.73 -7.41 -11.39
N GLY A 298 16.79 -6.09 -11.49
CA GLY A 298 16.46 -5.34 -12.71
C GLY A 298 14.96 -5.27 -13.02
N GLY A 299 14.11 -5.80 -12.16
CA GLY A 299 12.65 -5.66 -12.23
C GLY A 299 12.17 -4.24 -11.94
N VAL A 300 10.85 -4.07 -11.88
CA VAL A 300 10.23 -2.74 -11.75
C VAL A 300 10.69 -2.04 -10.48
N ILE A 301 10.58 -2.68 -9.32
CA ILE A 301 10.94 -2.07 -8.02
C ILE A 301 12.43 -1.71 -8.00
N ASP A 302 13.30 -2.66 -8.36
CA ASP A 302 14.75 -2.43 -8.41
C ASP A 302 15.14 -1.27 -9.34
N THR A 303 14.51 -1.21 -10.51
CA THR A 303 14.73 -0.13 -11.50
C THR A 303 14.42 1.25 -10.91
N TRP A 304 13.27 1.41 -10.27
CA TRP A 304 12.89 2.73 -9.72
C TRP A 304 13.65 3.10 -8.45
N LEU A 305 14.02 2.12 -7.62
CA LEU A 305 14.92 2.37 -6.49
C LEU A 305 16.31 2.83 -6.96
N ARG A 306 16.86 2.21 -8.01
CA ARG A 306 18.13 2.65 -8.63
C ARG A 306 18.02 4.05 -9.22
N ARG A 307 16.89 4.43 -9.81
CA ARG A 307 16.62 5.78 -10.31
C ARG A 307 16.42 6.81 -9.19
N GLY A 308 16.29 6.37 -7.95
CA GLY A 308 16.33 7.24 -6.78
C GLY A 308 15.07 7.32 -5.95
N ALA A 309 14.04 6.53 -6.23
CA ALA A 309 12.89 6.40 -5.33
C ALA A 309 13.35 5.97 -3.93
N ALA A 310 12.67 6.49 -2.89
CA ALA A 310 12.91 6.10 -1.50
C ALA A 310 12.14 4.82 -1.13
N GLY A 311 11.10 4.48 -1.87
CA GLY A 311 10.25 3.33 -1.65
C GLY A 311 8.94 3.41 -2.43
N PHE A 312 8.03 2.50 -2.09
CA PHE A 312 6.72 2.39 -2.72
C PHE A 312 5.60 2.40 -1.66
N ARG A 313 4.50 3.00 -2.00
CA ARG A 313 3.19 2.73 -1.43
C ARG A 313 2.55 1.67 -2.31
N LEU A 314 2.17 0.56 -1.75
CA LEU A 314 1.47 -0.50 -2.48
C LEU A 314 -0.03 -0.19 -2.49
N ASP A 315 -0.61 -0.13 -3.70
CA ASP A 315 -2.02 0.14 -3.92
C ASP A 315 -2.91 -1.03 -3.52
#